data_327b48f0d053e460731573e91d01e379
#
_entry.id   327b48f0d053e460731573e91d01e379
#
_cell.length_a   1.000
_cell.length_b   1.000
_cell.length_c   1.000
_cell.angle_alpha   90.00
_cell.angle_beta   90.00
_cell.angle_gamma   90.00
#
_symmetry.space_group_name_H-M   'P 1'
#
loop_
_entity.id
_entity.type
_entity.pdbx_description
1 polymer ?
#
loop_
_entity_poly.entity_id
_entity_poly.type
_entity_poly.pdbx_seq_one_letter_code
_entity_poly.pdbx_strand_id
1 'polypeptide(L)'
;LFRSSFYPALGVKRDVRSEPELSNYALRGLLSVEYLITTPEKQTDFENEADDGWEYAFAKDGYAVYRNTNYVPMGFAYDYYLTQTEYEETAKDIRANLLMRALVLTDEDAAVYGKYLTHLPEGRREELYYESYVQDCRERRATAASVFQMNNSGFHAEITLEKENLVFFSVPYDDGFTAYVNGQEADIVEVDEGLMAVLCPAGENSIEFVYQPDGIRLSRALTLGGIMVWLAYTAYFVWRKRRTKRA
;
A
#
# COMPACT_ATOMS: atom_id res chain seq x y z
N LEU A 1 7.08 -8.28 10.79
CA LEU A 1 6.52 -7.25 11.68
C LEU A 1 6.29 -6.03 10.82
N PHE A 2 5.05 -5.80 10.42
CA PHE A 2 4.67 -4.55 9.78
C PHE A 2 5.26 -3.41 10.61
N ARG A 3 6.09 -2.56 10.03
CA ARG A 3 6.42 -1.27 10.61
C ARG A 3 5.12 -0.46 10.60
N SER A 4 4.27 -0.66 11.59
CA SER A 4 3.01 0.04 11.73
C SER A 4 3.23 1.45 12.28
N SER A 5 4.23 2.16 11.75
CA SER A 5 4.49 3.57 12.05
C SER A 5 3.52 4.50 11.31
N PHE A 6 3.03 4.08 10.16
CA PHE A 6 2.13 4.86 9.29
C PHE A 6 0.88 5.38 10.02
N TYR A 7 0.06 4.51 10.60
CA TYR A 7 -1.14 4.95 11.31
C TYR A 7 -0.88 5.85 12.51
N PRO A 8 0.09 5.53 13.42
CA PRO A 8 0.46 6.44 14.50
C PRO A 8 1.03 7.78 14.03
N ALA A 9 1.77 7.82 12.92
CA ALA A 9 2.28 9.06 12.34
C ALA A 9 1.15 10.00 11.90
N LEU A 10 0.02 9.43 11.46
CA LEU A 10 -1.21 10.15 11.09
C LEU A 10 -2.16 10.40 12.26
N GLY A 11 -1.76 10.09 13.51
CA GLY A 11 -2.61 10.26 14.68
C GLY A 11 -3.68 9.18 14.87
N VAL A 12 -3.70 8.15 14.02
CA VAL A 12 -4.64 7.01 14.14
C VAL A 12 -4.10 6.03 15.20
N LYS A 13 -4.97 5.57 16.09
CA LYS A 13 -4.59 4.60 17.15
C LYS A 13 -4.10 3.30 16.53
N ARG A 14 -2.97 2.79 17.04
CA ARG A 14 -2.44 1.49 16.66
C ARG A 14 -3.28 0.38 17.28
N ASP A 15 -4.14 -0.24 16.50
CA ASP A 15 -4.89 -1.43 16.87
C ASP A 15 -4.94 -2.40 15.69
N VAL A 16 -5.17 -3.68 15.96
CA VAL A 16 -5.38 -4.74 14.95
C VAL A 16 -6.63 -4.46 14.09
N ARG A 17 -7.51 -3.59 14.55
CA ARG A 17 -8.76 -3.16 13.90
C ARG A 17 -8.81 -1.66 13.67
N SER A 18 -7.66 -1.01 13.48
CA SER A 18 -7.62 0.42 13.22
C SER A 18 -8.36 0.73 11.92
N GLU A 19 -9.47 1.41 12.05
CA GLU A 19 -10.21 2.01 10.94
C GLU A 19 -9.94 3.52 10.97
N PRO A 20 -9.60 4.16 9.84
CA PRO A 20 -9.62 5.62 9.77
C PRO A 20 -11.01 6.13 10.15
N GLU A 21 -11.08 7.13 11.02
CA GLU A 21 -12.35 7.78 11.33
C GLU A 21 -13.01 8.30 10.03
N LEU A 22 -14.33 8.33 9.98
CA LEU A 22 -15.07 8.81 8.80
C LEU A 22 -14.69 10.25 8.43
N SER A 23 -14.35 11.06 9.42
CA SER A 23 -13.84 12.41 9.26
C SER A 23 -12.47 12.49 8.57
N ASN A 24 -11.68 11.39 8.58
CA ASN A 24 -10.38 11.36 7.91
C ASN A 24 -10.51 10.91 6.44
N TYR A 25 -11.19 11.74 5.65
CA TYR A 25 -11.48 11.47 4.24
C TYR A 25 -10.21 11.34 3.38
N ALA A 26 -9.13 12.03 3.71
CA ALA A 26 -7.89 11.99 2.91
C ALA A 26 -7.26 10.60 2.87
N LEU A 27 -7.32 9.83 3.96
CA LEU A 27 -6.81 8.46 3.99
C LEU A 27 -7.59 7.51 3.09
N ARG A 28 -8.85 7.78 2.78
CA ARG A 28 -9.65 6.93 1.87
C ARG A 28 -9.10 6.97 0.45
N GLY A 29 -8.77 8.17 -0.05
CA GLY A 29 -8.14 8.34 -1.36
C GLY A 29 -6.75 7.70 -1.40
N LEU A 30 -5.92 7.99 -0.41
CA LEU A 30 -4.55 7.47 -0.29
C LEU A 30 -4.49 5.93 -0.25
N LEU A 31 -5.41 5.31 0.51
CA LEU A 31 -5.47 3.86 0.69
C LEU A 31 -6.36 3.15 -0.34
N SER A 32 -6.78 3.85 -1.38
CA SER A 32 -7.62 3.30 -2.47
C SER A 32 -8.90 2.62 -1.97
N VAL A 33 -9.58 3.23 -1.00
CA VAL A 33 -10.85 2.71 -0.45
C VAL A 33 -11.99 3.02 -1.42
N GLU A 34 -12.52 2.01 -2.10
CA GLU A 34 -13.63 2.17 -3.05
C GLU A 34 -15.00 2.00 -2.42
N TYR A 35 -15.15 1.04 -1.50
CA TYR A 35 -16.44 0.72 -0.88
C TYR A 35 -16.36 0.73 0.63
N LEU A 36 -17.46 1.14 1.25
CA LEU A 36 -17.72 0.97 2.67
C LEU A 36 -18.96 0.09 2.84
N ILE A 37 -18.84 -0.91 3.73
CA ILE A 37 -19.92 -1.82 4.06
C ILE A 37 -20.34 -1.56 5.49
N THR A 38 -21.59 -1.20 5.71
CA THR A 38 -22.14 -0.95 7.06
C THR A 38 -23.20 -1.98 7.43
N THR A 39 -23.25 -2.31 8.71
CA THR A 39 -24.32 -3.17 9.25
C THR A 39 -25.61 -2.36 9.42
N PRO A 40 -26.80 -3.00 9.46
CA PRO A 40 -28.08 -2.32 9.64
C PRO A 40 -28.12 -1.44 10.89
N GLU A 41 -27.48 -1.88 11.97
CA GLU A 41 -27.45 -1.14 13.24
C GLU A 41 -26.63 0.16 13.15
N LYS A 42 -25.60 0.18 12.29
CA LYS A 42 -24.70 1.33 12.11
C LYS A 42 -25.08 2.20 10.91
N GLN A 43 -26.05 1.81 10.10
CA GLN A 43 -26.40 2.51 8.87
C GLN A 43 -26.86 3.94 9.14
N THR A 44 -27.75 4.15 10.11
CA THR A 44 -28.26 5.48 10.46
C THR A 44 -27.16 6.39 11.00
N ASP A 45 -26.26 5.87 11.84
CA ASP A 45 -25.12 6.61 12.36
C ASP A 45 -24.18 7.01 11.22
N PHE A 46 -23.88 6.08 10.31
CA PHE A 46 -23.07 6.37 9.13
C PHE A 46 -23.70 7.45 8.24
N GLU A 47 -25.00 7.36 7.91
CA GLU A 47 -25.71 8.34 7.07
C GLU A 47 -25.75 9.74 7.69
N ASN A 48 -25.71 9.84 9.02
CA ASN A 48 -25.66 11.11 9.75
C ASN A 48 -24.23 11.68 9.84
N GLU A 49 -23.21 10.85 9.85
CA GLU A 49 -21.80 11.23 10.04
C GLU A 49 -21.01 11.28 8.72
N ALA A 50 -21.52 10.62 7.67
CA ALA A 50 -20.87 10.58 6.37
C ALA A 50 -20.84 11.98 5.73
N ASP A 51 -19.69 12.32 5.18
CA ASP A 51 -19.54 13.49 4.33
C ASP A 51 -20.13 13.23 2.92
N ASP A 52 -20.13 14.27 2.08
CA ASP A 52 -20.60 14.21 0.68
C ASP A 52 -19.80 13.25 -0.24
N GLY A 53 -18.79 12.58 0.30
CA GLY A 53 -17.90 11.67 -0.45
C GLY A 53 -18.47 10.28 -0.63
N TRP A 54 -19.68 9.96 -0.21
CA TRP A 54 -20.27 8.64 -0.28
C TRP A 54 -21.59 8.61 -1.03
N GLU A 55 -21.76 7.63 -1.91
CA GLU A 55 -23.00 7.33 -2.60
C GLU A 55 -23.49 5.95 -2.24
N TYR A 56 -24.79 5.82 -1.92
CA TYR A 56 -25.41 4.50 -1.73
C TYR A 56 -25.35 3.70 -3.03
N ALA A 57 -24.77 2.52 -2.98
CA ALA A 57 -24.63 1.63 -4.13
C ALA A 57 -25.73 0.54 -4.14
N PHE A 58 -25.82 -0.25 -3.09
CA PHE A 58 -26.82 -1.32 -2.95
C PHE A 58 -26.85 -1.84 -1.51
N ALA A 59 -27.88 -2.68 -1.21
CA ALA A 59 -27.92 -3.50 -0.01
C ALA A 59 -28.02 -4.98 -0.37
N LYS A 60 -27.35 -5.82 0.41
CA LYS A 60 -27.40 -7.27 0.27
C LYS A 60 -27.22 -7.95 1.62
N ASP A 61 -28.04 -8.99 1.88
CA ASP A 61 -27.98 -9.81 3.08
C ASP A 61 -28.00 -8.99 4.41
N GLY A 62 -28.74 -7.85 4.39
CA GLY A 62 -28.85 -6.94 5.53
C GLY A 62 -27.73 -5.92 5.66
N TYR A 63 -26.74 -5.93 4.79
CA TYR A 63 -25.66 -4.92 4.76
C TYR A 63 -25.95 -3.85 3.71
N ALA A 64 -25.65 -2.60 4.01
CA ALA A 64 -25.65 -1.50 3.04
C ALA A 64 -24.22 -1.23 2.56
N VAL A 65 -24.08 -0.97 1.26
CA VAL A 65 -22.81 -0.70 0.60
C VAL A 65 -22.84 0.70 0.03
N TYR A 66 -21.82 1.49 0.35
CA TYR A 66 -21.63 2.86 -0.15
C TYR A 66 -20.34 2.91 -0.97
N ARG A 67 -20.38 3.64 -2.07
CA ARG A 67 -19.23 3.86 -2.94
C ARG A 67 -18.60 5.22 -2.64
N ASN A 68 -17.28 5.25 -2.53
CA ASN A 68 -16.51 6.48 -2.41
C ASN A 68 -16.45 7.21 -3.76
N THR A 69 -17.02 8.41 -3.85
CA THR A 69 -17.02 9.24 -5.07
C THR A 69 -15.63 9.78 -5.40
N ASN A 70 -14.75 9.86 -4.39
CA ASN A 70 -13.36 10.31 -4.49
C ASN A 70 -12.37 9.14 -4.52
N TYR A 71 -12.82 7.95 -4.89
CA TYR A 71 -11.95 6.78 -5.05
C TYR A 71 -10.80 7.05 -6.03
N VAL A 72 -9.59 6.70 -5.61
CA VAL A 72 -8.38 6.72 -6.44
C VAL A 72 -7.89 5.27 -6.59
N PRO A 73 -7.73 4.74 -7.82
CA PRO A 73 -7.17 3.41 -8.02
C PRO A 73 -5.75 3.30 -7.46
N MET A 74 -5.37 2.09 -7.04
CA MET A 74 -4.03 1.78 -6.57
C MET A 74 -2.99 1.97 -7.68
N GLY A 75 -1.83 2.54 -7.32
CA GLY A 75 -0.74 2.82 -8.27
C GLY A 75 -0.98 4.12 -9.03
N PHE A 76 -0.44 5.25 -8.53
CA PHE A 76 -0.58 6.55 -9.17
C PHE A 76 0.70 7.38 -9.00
N ALA A 77 0.84 8.41 -9.83
CA ALA A 77 1.98 9.31 -9.78
C ALA A 77 1.59 10.68 -9.20
N TYR A 78 2.57 11.35 -8.59
CA TYR A 78 2.44 12.70 -8.07
C TYR A 78 3.14 13.70 -8.98
N ASP A 79 2.70 14.98 -8.91
CA ASP A 79 3.41 16.11 -9.51
C ASP A 79 4.33 16.80 -8.51
N TYR A 80 4.01 16.69 -7.22
CA TYR A 80 4.69 17.39 -6.15
C TYR A 80 5.31 16.43 -5.14
N TYR A 81 6.38 16.89 -4.48
CA TYR A 81 6.97 16.23 -3.32
C TYR A 81 7.18 17.21 -2.17
N LEU A 82 7.29 16.66 -0.97
CA LEU A 82 7.79 17.29 0.25
C LEU A 82 8.95 16.48 0.79
N THR A 83 9.83 17.12 1.53
CA THR A 83 10.81 16.40 2.34
C THR A 83 10.15 15.89 3.62
N GLN A 84 10.72 14.83 4.20
CA GLN A 84 10.27 14.30 5.51
C GLN A 84 10.32 15.40 6.58
N THR A 85 11.38 16.21 6.62
CA THR A 85 11.52 17.31 7.57
C THR A 85 10.36 18.30 7.45
N GLU A 86 10.00 18.74 6.25
CA GLU A 86 8.88 19.67 6.02
C GLU A 86 7.52 19.08 6.39
N TYR A 87 7.33 17.78 6.11
CA TYR A 87 6.12 17.06 6.47
C TYR A 87 5.98 16.94 8.00
N GLU A 88 7.07 16.68 8.73
CA GLU A 88 7.08 16.57 10.18
C GLU A 88 6.82 17.91 10.90
N GLU A 89 7.13 19.04 10.28
CA GLU A 89 6.79 20.36 10.76
C GLU A 89 5.29 20.65 10.70
N THR A 90 4.55 19.90 9.85
CA THR A 90 3.10 20.07 9.70
C THR A 90 2.34 19.44 10.87
N ALA A 91 1.24 20.09 11.29
CA ALA A 91 0.36 19.59 12.34
C ALA A 91 -0.22 18.21 11.96
N LYS A 92 -0.26 17.26 12.92
CA LYS A 92 -0.61 15.85 12.67
C LYS A 92 -2.01 15.64 12.13
N ASP A 93 -2.96 16.47 12.50
CA ASP A 93 -4.37 16.39 12.11
C ASP A 93 -4.61 16.70 10.63
N ILE A 94 -3.67 17.39 9.98
CA ILE A 94 -3.77 17.76 8.57
C ILE A 94 -2.80 17.00 7.67
N ARG A 95 -1.91 16.19 8.21
CA ARG A 95 -0.88 15.43 7.45
C ARG A 95 -1.47 14.51 6.39
N ALA A 96 -2.60 13.87 6.70
CA ALA A 96 -3.26 12.99 5.74
C ALA A 96 -3.65 13.70 4.44
N ASN A 97 -4.06 14.97 4.52
CA ASN A 97 -4.41 15.77 3.35
C ASN A 97 -3.17 16.09 2.49
N LEU A 98 -2.03 16.32 3.12
CA LEU A 98 -0.76 16.54 2.40
C LEU A 98 -0.32 15.30 1.62
N LEU A 99 -0.51 14.11 2.17
CA LEU A 99 -0.18 12.84 1.50
C LEU A 99 -0.98 12.59 0.22
N MET A 100 -2.17 13.19 0.07
CA MET A 100 -2.90 13.15 -1.21
C MET A 100 -2.35 14.15 -2.23
N ARG A 101 -1.70 15.23 -1.77
CA ARG A 101 -1.20 16.33 -2.62
C ARG A 101 0.21 16.12 -3.10
N ALA A 102 1.10 15.65 -2.23
CA ALA A 102 2.52 15.52 -2.52
C ALA A 102 3.07 14.22 -1.93
N LEU A 103 4.02 13.63 -2.64
CA LEU A 103 4.79 12.48 -2.17
C LEU A 103 5.81 12.93 -1.11
N VAL A 104 5.84 12.29 0.03
CA VAL A 104 6.83 12.58 1.08
C VAL A 104 8.05 11.69 0.87
N LEU A 105 9.18 12.33 0.62
CA LEU A 105 10.48 11.69 0.43
C LEU A 105 11.36 11.96 1.66
N THR A 106 12.22 11.02 2.02
CA THR A 106 13.32 11.34 2.96
C THR A 106 14.18 12.47 2.39
N ASP A 107 14.91 13.18 3.22
CA ASP A 107 15.78 14.27 2.74
C ASP A 107 16.87 13.74 1.78
N GLU A 108 17.31 12.48 1.98
CA GLU A 108 18.26 11.79 1.10
C GLU A 108 17.61 11.43 -0.25
N ASP A 109 16.41 10.87 -0.24
CA ASP A 109 15.67 10.50 -1.45
C ASP A 109 15.20 11.73 -2.23
N ALA A 110 14.87 12.83 -1.56
CA ALA A 110 14.54 14.09 -2.21
C ALA A 110 15.72 14.64 -3.05
N ALA A 111 16.96 14.44 -2.60
CA ALA A 111 18.14 14.81 -3.37
C ALA A 111 18.31 13.96 -4.65
N VAL A 112 17.85 12.72 -4.65
CA VAL A 112 17.94 11.77 -5.79
C VAL A 112 16.75 11.89 -6.73
N TYR A 113 15.54 11.84 -6.17
CA TYR A 113 14.27 11.70 -6.89
C TYR A 113 13.51 13.01 -7.07
N GLY A 114 13.82 14.06 -6.29
CA GLY A 114 13.15 15.37 -6.39
C GLY A 114 13.21 16.02 -7.78
N LYS A 115 14.19 15.66 -8.59
CA LYS A 115 14.33 16.15 -9.99
C LYS A 115 13.20 15.67 -10.92
N TYR A 116 12.48 14.60 -10.58
CA TYR A 116 11.35 14.08 -11.35
C TYR A 116 10.01 14.72 -10.96
N LEU A 117 9.98 15.41 -9.82
CA LEU A 117 8.82 16.03 -9.21
C LEU A 117 9.04 17.55 -9.05
N THR A 118 8.01 18.27 -8.68
CA THR A 118 8.10 19.67 -8.32
C THR A 118 8.01 19.80 -6.79
N HIS A 119 8.89 20.57 -6.17
CA HIS A 119 8.78 20.84 -4.75
C HIS A 119 7.48 21.59 -4.43
N LEU A 120 6.70 21.13 -3.45
CA LEU A 120 5.41 21.73 -3.12
C LEU A 120 5.59 23.14 -2.56
N PRO A 121 5.01 24.18 -3.21
CA PRO A 121 5.10 25.56 -2.72
C PRO A 121 4.44 25.72 -1.33
N GLU A 122 5.02 26.57 -0.46
CA GLU A 122 4.49 26.83 0.88
C GLU A 122 3.01 27.18 0.91
N GLY A 123 2.55 28.07 0.04
CA GLY A 123 1.14 28.47 -0.02
C GLY A 123 0.16 27.34 -0.27
N ARG A 124 0.61 26.26 -0.96
CA ARG A 124 -0.22 25.08 -1.20
C ARG A 124 -0.23 24.09 -0.04
N ARG A 125 0.61 24.24 0.97
CA ARG A 125 0.62 23.39 2.17
C ARG A 125 -0.52 23.72 3.12
N GLU A 126 -1.09 24.92 3.03
CA GLU A 126 -2.17 25.43 3.89
C GLU A 126 -3.57 25.26 3.29
N GLU A 127 -3.67 24.94 2.00
CA GLU A 127 -4.94 24.76 1.28
C GLU A 127 -5.51 23.35 1.49
N LEU A 128 -5.83 22.98 2.73
CA LEU A 128 -6.23 21.62 3.11
C LEU A 128 -7.75 21.54 3.38
N TYR A 129 -8.56 22.06 2.47
CA TYR A 129 -10.01 21.98 2.49
C TYR A 129 -10.51 20.72 1.77
N TYR A 130 -11.75 20.34 2.01
CA TYR A 130 -12.38 19.20 1.35
C TYR A 130 -12.37 19.34 -0.18
N GLU A 131 -12.67 20.52 -0.71
CA GLU A 131 -12.65 20.79 -2.14
C GLU A 131 -11.26 20.59 -2.76
N SER A 132 -10.20 20.99 -2.04
CA SER A 132 -8.83 20.74 -2.50
C SER A 132 -8.47 19.25 -2.47
N TYR A 133 -8.94 18.51 -1.46
CA TYR A 133 -8.81 17.05 -1.44
C TYR A 133 -9.53 16.39 -2.63
N VAL A 134 -10.75 16.83 -2.96
CA VAL A 134 -11.48 16.33 -4.13
C VAL A 134 -10.70 16.57 -5.42
N GLN A 135 -10.05 17.73 -5.52
CA GLN A 135 -9.19 18.04 -6.67
C GLN A 135 -7.93 17.17 -6.69
N ASP A 136 -7.25 16.99 -5.55
CA ASP A 136 -6.09 16.11 -5.42
C ASP A 136 -6.46 14.65 -5.83
N CYS A 137 -7.63 14.15 -5.43
CA CYS A 137 -8.13 12.84 -5.87
C CYS A 137 -8.35 12.75 -7.39
N ARG A 138 -8.84 13.82 -8.02
CA ARG A 138 -9.02 13.86 -9.49
C ARG A 138 -7.66 13.82 -10.20
N GLU A 139 -6.68 14.57 -9.72
CA GLU A 139 -5.32 14.58 -10.26
C GLU A 139 -4.66 13.21 -10.12
N ARG A 140 -4.74 12.58 -8.94
CA ARG A 140 -4.21 11.21 -8.74
C ARG A 140 -4.91 10.17 -9.59
N ARG A 141 -6.23 10.29 -9.77
CA ARG A 141 -6.99 9.39 -10.65
C ARG A 141 -6.56 9.51 -12.12
N ALA A 142 -6.22 10.71 -12.57
CA ALA A 142 -5.75 10.93 -13.93
C ALA A 142 -4.40 10.27 -14.21
N THR A 143 -3.58 10.06 -13.19
CA THR A 143 -2.27 9.42 -13.26
C THR A 143 -2.27 8.02 -12.66
N ALA A 144 -3.44 7.41 -12.43
CA ALA A 144 -3.55 6.10 -11.81
C ALA A 144 -3.33 4.97 -12.83
N ALA A 145 -2.88 3.83 -12.32
CA ALA A 145 -2.73 2.61 -13.10
C ALA A 145 -4.08 2.17 -13.71
N SER A 146 -4.03 1.78 -14.96
CA SER A 146 -5.16 1.23 -15.70
C SER A 146 -5.48 -0.22 -15.29
N VAL A 147 -4.47 -0.93 -14.77
CA VAL A 147 -4.57 -2.28 -14.24
C VAL A 147 -3.86 -2.34 -12.89
N PHE A 148 -4.52 -2.94 -11.89
CA PHE A 148 -3.91 -3.34 -10.63
C PHE A 148 -4.45 -4.69 -10.23
N GLN A 149 -3.58 -5.68 -10.07
CA GLN A 149 -3.95 -7.07 -9.77
C GLN A 149 -3.05 -7.63 -8.66
N MET A 150 -3.67 -8.10 -7.59
CA MET A 150 -2.97 -8.83 -6.53
C MET A 150 -2.95 -10.32 -6.84
N ASN A 151 -1.86 -10.97 -6.47
CA ASN A 151 -1.71 -12.42 -6.49
C ASN A 151 -1.14 -12.94 -5.16
N ASN A 152 -0.89 -14.25 -5.06
CA ASN A 152 -0.40 -14.86 -3.82
C ASN A 152 1.06 -14.50 -3.46
N SER A 153 1.79 -13.89 -4.38
CA SER A 153 3.21 -13.57 -4.23
C SER A 153 3.52 -12.08 -4.41
N GLY A 154 2.50 -11.23 -4.53
CA GLY A 154 2.71 -9.80 -4.72
C GLY A 154 1.60 -9.15 -5.52
N PHE A 155 1.95 -8.21 -6.41
CA PHE A 155 0.99 -7.53 -7.27
C PHE A 155 1.62 -7.09 -8.59
N HIS A 156 0.76 -6.83 -9.57
CA HIS A 156 1.09 -6.32 -10.88
C HIS A 156 0.26 -5.06 -11.18
N ALA A 157 0.86 -4.07 -11.82
CA ALA A 157 0.19 -2.86 -12.26
C ALA A 157 0.66 -2.44 -13.66
N GLU A 158 -0.25 -1.83 -14.42
CA GLU A 158 0.03 -1.20 -15.71
C GLU A 158 -0.30 0.27 -15.65
N ILE A 159 0.63 1.13 -16.04
CA ILE A 159 0.47 2.58 -15.99
C ILE A 159 1.14 3.24 -17.19
N THR A 160 0.53 4.33 -17.67
CA THR A 160 1.12 5.17 -18.71
C THR A 160 1.51 6.53 -18.12
N LEU A 161 2.77 6.90 -18.23
CA LEU A 161 3.30 8.17 -17.72
C LEU A 161 3.66 9.12 -18.86
N GLU A 162 3.35 10.41 -18.71
CA GLU A 162 3.77 11.44 -19.66
C GLU A 162 5.28 11.76 -19.57
N LYS A 163 5.85 11.63 -18.37
CA LYS A 163 7.27 11.84 -18.05
C LYS A 163 7.75 10.78 -17.09
N GLU A 164 9.06 10.58 -17.01
CA GLU A 164 9.68 9.76 -15.97
C GLU A 164 9.28 10.27 -14.58
N ASN A 165 8.74 9.37 -13.74
CA ASN A 165 8.21 9.73 -12.43
C ASN A 165 8.17 8.53 -11.48
N LEU A 166 8.03 8.82 -10.17
CA LEU A 166 7.75 7.82 -9.15
C LEU A 166 6.27 7.42 -9.20
N VAL A 167 6.03 6.11 -9.26
CA VAL A 167 4.69 5.51 -9.12
C VAL A 167 4.53 5.01 -7.70
N PHE A 168 3.57 5.59 -6.99
CA PHE A 168 3.25 5.31 -5.59
C PHE A 168 2.27 4.16 -5.47
N PHE A 169 2.46 3.33 -4.45
CA PHE A 169 1.56 2.26 -4.03
C PHE A 169 1.31 2.36 -2.53
N SER A 170 0.05 2.41 -2.11
CA SER A 170 -0.31 2.39 -0.69
C SER A 170 -0.16 0.99 -0.07
N VAL A 171 0.97 0.37 -0.34
CA VAL A 171 1.39 -0.93 0.21
C VAL A 171 2.55 -0.68 1.17
N PRO A 172 2.50 -1.19 2.41
CA PRO A 172 3.59 -1.02 3.37
C PRO A 172 4.92 -1.55 2.84
N TYR A 173 5.98 -0.76 3.04
CA TYR A 173 7.34 -1.17 2.69
C TYR A 173 7.79 -2.35 3.55
N ASP A 174 8.39 -3.34 2.91
CA ASP A 174 9.03 -4.49 3.56
C ASP A 174 10.20 -4.97 2.70
N ASP A 175 11.33 -5.27 3.33
CA ASP A 175 12.56 -5.75 2.66
C ASP A 175 12.38 -7.05 1.86
N GLY A 176 11.28 -7.75 2.10
CA GLY A 176 10.90 -8.96 1.35
C GLY A 176 10.37 -8.69 -0.05
N PHE A 177 10.06 -7.43 -0.41
CA PHE A 177 9.64 -7.08 -1.75
C PHE A 177 10.83 -6.89 -2.69
N THR A 178 10.66 -7.35 -3.93
CA THR A 178 11.50 -7.00 -5.09
C THR A 178 10.60 -6.43 -6.16
N ALA A 179 10.95 -5.27 -6.71
CA ALA A 179 10.20 -4.62 -7.78
C ALA A 179 10.86 -4.83 -9.14
N TYR A 180 10.02 -4.96 -10.17
CA TYR A 180 10.44 -4.98 -11.56
C TYR A 180 9.63 -3.96 -12.35
N VAL A 181 10.31 -3.13 -13.13
CA VAL A 181 9.70 -2.18 -14.08
C VAL A 181 10.09 -2.61 -15.48
N ASN A 182 9.11 -2.94 -16.32
CA ASN A 182 9.31 -3.43 -17.68
C ASN A 182 10.23 -4.68 -17.74
N GLY A 183 10.14 -5.54 -16.70
CA GLY A 183 10.93 -6.76 -16.58
C GLY A 183 12.38 -6.57 -16.09
N GLN A 184 12.77 -5.34 -15.74
CA GLN A 184 14.06 -5.03 -15.12
C GLN A 184 13.88 -4.75 -13.64
N GLU A 185 14.76 -5.29 -12.79
CA GLU A 185 14.75 -5.02 -11.36
C GLU A 185 14.95 -3.53 -11.10
N ALA A 186 14.15 -2.98 -10.19
CA ALA A 186 14.12 -1.57 -9.85
C ALA A 186 14.17 -1.38 -8.33
N ASP A 187 14.78 -0.29 -7.89
CA ASP A 187 14.84 0.07 -6.49
C ASP A 187 13.45 0.50 -5.98
N ILE A 188 13.09 -0.01 -4.80
CA ILE A 188 11.88 0.40 -4.09
C ILE A 188 12.24 1.57 -3.18
N VAL A 189 11.56 2.69 -3.36
CA VAL A 189 11.72 3.88 -2.52
C VAL A 189 10.68 3.84 -1.41
N GLU A 190 11.13 3.93 -0.15
CA GLU A 190 10.23 4.07 1.00
C GLU A 190 9.73 5.52 1.06
N VAL A 191 8.43 5.71 1.01
CA VAL A 191 7.78 7.03 0.93
C VAL A 191 6.60 7.11 1.90
N ASP A 192 6.08 8.31 2.14
CA ASP A 192 4.82 8.52 2.88
C ASP A 192 4.75 7.72 4.19
N GLU A 193 5.77 7.84 5.05
CA GLU A 193 5.83 7.19 6.38
C GLU A 193 5.89 5.65 6.34
N GLY A 194 6.37 5.05 5.27
CA GLY A 194 6.58 3.61 5.17
C GLY A 194 5.74 2.91 4.12
N LEU A 195 5.33 3.60 3.08
CA LEU A 195 4.73 3.05 1.88
C LEU A 195 5.77 2.94 0.76
N MET A 196 5.38 2.45 -0.42
CA MET A 196 6.32 2.14 -1.49
C MET A 196 6.10 2.98 -2.75
N ALA A 197 7.20 3.33 -3.42
CA ALA A 197 7.19 3.86 -4.77
C ALA A 197 8.31 3.23 -5.59
N VAL A 198 8.16 3.25 -6.93
CA VAL A 198 9.19 2.86 -7.90
C VAL A 198 9.31 3.89 -9.01
N LEU A 199 10.54 4.12 -9.48
CA LEU A 199 10.78 5.02 -10.60
C LEU A 199 10.44 4.32 -11.92
N CYS A 200 9.58 4.95 -12.73
CA CYS A 200 9.15 4.44 -14.04
C CYS A 200 9.47 5.46 -15.15
N PRO A 201 9.93 5.01 -16.30
CA PRO A 201 10.17 5.88 -17.45
C PRO A 201 8.86 6.44 -18.03
N ALA A 202 8.96 7.43 -18.91
CA ALA A 202 7.83 7.91 -19.71
C ALA A 202 7.31 6.81 -20.64
N GLY A 203 6.00 6.79 -20.89
CA GLY A 203 5.33 5.82 -21.74
C GLY A 203 4.61 4.73 -20.95
N GLU A 204 4.30 3.62 -21.62
CA GLU A 204 3.64 2.45 -21.02
C GLU A 204 4.60 1.67 -20.14
N ASN A 205 4.18 1.36 -18.92
CA ASN A 205 4.96 0.63 -17.95
C ASN A 205 4.18 -0.55 -17.38
N SER A 206 4.87 -1.69 -17.29
CA SER A 206 4.44 -2.89 -16.57
C SER A 206 5.28 -2.99 -15.30
N ILE A 207 4.62 -2.93 -14.15
CA ILE A 207 5.24 -2.94 -12.83
C ILE A 207 4.86 -4.22 -12.11
N GLU A 208 5.83 -4.96 -11.60
CA GLU A 208 5.60 -6.18 -10.82
C GLU A 208 6.33 -6.09 -9.48
N PHE A 209 5.62 -6.38 -8.40
CA PHE A 209 6.19 -6.56 -7.07
C PHE A 209 6.05 -8.02 -6.65
N VAL A 210 7.17 -8.62 -6.26
CA VAL A 210 7.22 -10.01 -5.78
C VAL A 210 7.66 -10.01 -4.32
N TYR A 211 6.82 -10.59 -3.45
CA TYR A 211 7.09 -10.69 -2.02
C TYR A 211 7.63 -12.05 -1.63
N GLN A 212 8.74 -12.06 -0.95
CA GLN A 212 9.38 -13.26 -0.42
C GLN A 212 9.76 -13.03 1.05
N PRO A 213 8.97 -13.57 2.01
CA PRO A 213 9.25 -13.35 3.43
C PRO A 213 10.66 -13.78 3.81
N ASP A 214 11.30 -13.01 4.70
CA ASP A 214 12.59 -13.36 5.26
C ASP A 214 12.59 -14.74 5.90
N GLY A 215 13.67 -15.47 5.69
CA GLY A 215 13.83 -16.82 6.23
C GLY A 215 13.05 -17.93 5.51
N ILE A 216 12.22 -17.64 4.50
CA ILE A 216 11.44 -18.66 3.78
C ILE A 216 12.36 -19.70 3.12
N ARG A 217 13.52 -19.29 2.59
CA ARG A 217 14.51 -20.20 1.99
C ARG A 217 15.10 -21.13 3.05
N LEU A 218 15.45 -20.61 4.24
CA LEU A 218 15.96 -21.38 5.35
C LEU A 218 14.90 -22.35 5.90
N SER A 219 13.67 -21.89 6.09
CA SER A 219 12.57 -22.73 6.58
C SER A 219 12.25 -23.88 5.62
N ARG A 220 12.27 -23.63 4.30
CA ARG A 220 12.13 -24.68 3.29
C ARG A 220 13.27 -25.71 3.36
N ALA A 221 14.52 -25.27 3.50
CA ALA A 221 15.67 -26.15 3.63
C ALA A 221 15.59 -27.02 4.90
N LEU A 222 15.23 -26.42 6.04
CA LEU A 222 15.06 -27.13 7.30
C LEU A 222 13.90 -28.14 7.23
N THR A 223 12.79 -27.77 6.60
CA THR A 223 11.64 -28.67 6.41
C THR A 223 12.03 -29.88 5.54
N LEU A 224 12.69 -29.65 4.41
CA LEU A 224 13.16 -30.74 3.56
C LEU A 224 14.17 -31.64 4.27
N GLY A 225 15.10 -31.05 5.02
CA GLY A 225 16.05 -31.78 5.85
C GLY A 225 15.34 -32.65 6.91
N GLY A 226 14.37 -32.11 7.60
CA GLY A 226 13.55 -32.84 8.59
C GLY A 226 12.79 -34.02 7.96
N ILE A 227 12.18 -33.80 6.78
CA ILE A 227 11.51 -34.88 6.04
C ILE A 227 12.51 -35.99 5.65
N MET A 228 13.69 -35.63 5.16
CA MET A 228 14.73 -36.64 4.81
C MET A 228 15.16 -37.46 6.03
N VAL A 229 15.41 -36.82 7.17
CA VAL A 229 15.77 -37.51 8.43
C VAL A 229 14.65 -38.45 8.87
N TRP A 230 13.39 -37.98 8.81
CA TRP A 230 12.25 -38.82 9.16
C TRP A 230 12.08 -40.01 8.24
N LEU A 231 12.27 -39.85 6.94
CA LEU A 231 12.23 -40.95 5.96
C LEU A 231 13.38 -41.96 6.20
N ALA A 232 14.59 -41.48 6.46
CA ALA A 232 15.74 -42.34 6.78
C ALA A 232 15.49 -43.14 8.07
N TYR A 233 14.96 -42.50 9.11
CA TYR A 233 14.60 -43.17 10.36
C TYR A 233 13.54 -44.26 10.16
N THR A 234 12.47 -43.94 9.43
CA THR A 234 11.39 -44.91 9.13
C THR A 234 11.90 -46.07 8.28
N ALA A 235 12.71 -45.81 7.26
CA ALA A 235 13.35 -46.85 6.44
C ALA A 235 14.27 -47.77 7.26
N TYR A 236 15.10 -47.17 8.14
CA TYR A 236 15.97 -47.92 9.06
C TYR A 236 15.13 -48.79 10.00
N PHE A 237 14.05 -48.28 10.59
CA PHE A 237 13.19 -49.03 11.50
C PHE A 237 12.50 -50.20 10.79
N VAL A 238 11.96 -50.00 9.59
CA VAL A 238 11.33 -51.04 8.78
C VAL A 238 12.37 -52.10 8.38
N TRP A 239 13.56 -51.69 7.99
CA TRP A 239 14.66 -52.61 7.63
C TRP A 239 15.10 -53.47 8.84
N ARG A 240 15.28 -52.86 10.02
CA ARG A 240 15.61 -53.57 11.27
C ARG A 240 14.53 -54.57 11.65
N LYS A 241 13.25 -54.20 11.56
CA LYS A 241 12.09 -55.07 11.88
C LYS A 241 12.01 -56.25 10.91
N ARG A 242 12.37 -56.11 9.65
CA ARG A 242 12.42 -57.18 8.67
C ARG A 242 13.57 -58.14 8.94
N ARG A 243 14.72 -57.68 9.41
CA ARG A 243 15.86 -58.56 9.81
C ARG A 243 15.54 -59.39 11.03
N THR A 244 14.94 -58.85 12.07
CA THR A 244 14.56 -59.56 13.29
C THR A 244 13.45 -60.59 13.06
N LYS A 245 12.67 -60.53 12.00
CA LYS A 245 11.69 -61.57 11.65
C LYS A 245 12.27 -62.70 10.78
N ARG A 246 13.51 -62.59 10.28
CA ARG A 246 14.19 -63.57 9.46
C ARG A 246 15.28 -64.35 10.22
N ALA A 247 15.56 -63.99 11.45
CA ALA A 247 16.37 -64.73 12.42
C ALA A 247 15.41 -65.46 13.42
#